data_008111db414a7dc5cf7b42cf6e5ee55f
#
_entry.id   008111db414a7dc5cf7b42cf6e5ee55f
#
_cell.length_a   1.000
_cell.length_b   1.000
_cell.length_c   1.000
_cell.angle_alpha   90.00
_cell.angle_beta   90.00
_cell.angle_gamma   90.00
#
_symmetry.space_group_name_H-M   'P 1'
#
loop_
_entity.id
_entity.type
_entity.pdbx_description
1 polymer ?
#
loop_
_entity_poly.entity_id
_entity_poly.type
_entity_poly.pdbx_seq_one_letter_code
_entity_poly.pdbx_strand_id
1 'polypeptide(L)'
;GLKETLEAVKSDYYNNEIVGIACAMKNAGVGVGLPDYGRVTLKVEDSKVIIKCAGSCIGQGLWSVLKQIVADVSGIDGDDIIIEKANTFAPDSGTTSGSRHTTITGEAARRASLLIKKELEGKTLKDLEGEEYYAEYLGKTDKLGSPLPHPVSHVAYGYATQLCVLNKESGKIEKMIAAHDVGRAINPLSLEGQIEGGVVMGMGYALRERYRLDKCRPIEKYGSLGLFRADELPPIE
;
A
#
# COMPACT_ATOMS: atom_id res chain seq x y z
N GLY A 1 -12.69 4.57 10.31
CA GLY A 1 -12.12 5.89 10.06
C GLY A 1 -11.34 6.41 11.25
N LEU A 2 -11.10 7.71 11.30
CA LEU A 2 -10.23 8.31 12.33
C LEU A 2 -10.74 8.08 13.77
N LYS A 3 -12.05 8.08 13.96
CA LYS A 3 -12.64 7.86 15.29
C LYS A 3 -12.29 6.47 15.82
N GLU A 4 -12.39 5.46 14.99
CA GLU A 4 -12.10 4.07 15.34
C GLU A 4 -10.62 3.88 15.67
N THR A 5 -9.71 4.54 14.95
CA THR A 5 -8.28 4.49 15.26
C THR A 5 -7.94 5.20 16.58
N LEU A 6 -8.64 6.28 16.91
CA LEU A 6 -8.52 6.96 18.21
C LEU A 6 -9.04 6.09 19.36
N GLU A 7 -10.19 5.47 19.20
CA GLU A 7 -10.77 4.57 20.23
C GLU A 7 -9.87 3.34 20.46
N ALA A 8 -9.18 2.84 19.43
CA ALA A 8 -8.26 1.72 19.54
C ALA A 8 -7.09 1.98 20.50
N VAL A 9 -6.55 3.20 20.53
CA VAL A 9 -5.41 3.55 21.39
C VAL A 9 -5.82 4.19 22.72
N LYS A 10 -7.11 4.36 22.97
CA LYS A 10 -7.64 5.10 24.11
C LYS A 10 -7.22 4.53 25.46
N SER A 11 -7.28 3.20 25.60
CA SER A 11 -6.87 2.52 26.83
C SER A 11 -5.41 2.80 27.16
N ASP A 12 -4.54 2.66 26.18
CA ASP A 12 -3.10 2.89 26.34
C ASP A 12 -2.79 4.36 26.63
N TYR A 13 -3.53 5.28 26.03
CA TYR A 13 -3.39 6.71 26.31
C TYR A 13 -3.64 7.04 27.80
N TYR A 14 -4.67 6.46 28.42
CA TYR A 14 -5.00 6.74 29.82
C TYR A 14 -4.23 5.91 30.83
N ASN A 15 -3.70 4.76 30.42
CA ASN A 15 -2.97 3.84 31.30
C ASN A 15 -1.46 4.14 31.37
N ASN A 16 -0.93 5.01 30.52
CA ASN A 16 0.48 5.39 30.53
C ASN A 16 0.65 6.84 30.97
N GLU A 17 1.71 7.11 31.72
CA GLU A 17 1.91 8.41 32.37
C GLU A 17 2.44 9.48 31.38
N ILE A 18 3.33 9.08 30.46
CA ILE A 18 3.93 10.00 29.48
C ILE A 18 3.66 9.47 28.08
N VAL A 19 2.75 10.14 27.40
CA VAL A 19 2.32 9.73 26.04
C VAL A 19 2.25 10.93 25.10
N GLY A 20 2.58 10.67 23.83
CA GLY A 20 2.32 11.59 22.73
C GLY A 20 1.37 10.93 21.73
N ILE A 21 0.37 11.65 21.25
CA ILE A 21 -0.60 11.16 20.28
C ILE A 21 -0.63 12.05 19.05
N ALA A 22 -0.73 11.45 17.87
CA ALA A 22 -0.93 12.15 16.61
C ALA A 22 -1.85 11.36 15.69
N CYS A 23 -2.64 12.07 14.90
CA CYS A 23 -3.57 11.50 13.94
C CYS A 23 -3.24 11.97 12.54
N ALA A 24 -3.48 11.11 11.56
CA ALA A 24 -3.29 11.44 10.16
C ALA A 24 -4.38 10.83 9.29
N MET A 25 -4.64 11.49 8.16
CA MET A 25 -5.40 10.95 7.06
C MET A 25 -4.54 11.01 5.80
N LYS A 26 -4.49 9.94 5.04
CA LYS A 26 -3.76 9.89 3.77
C LYS A 26 -4.65 9.36 2.65
N ASN A 27 -4.70 10.11 1.60
CA ASN A 27 -5.38 9.73 0.37
C ASN A 27 -4.60 8.68 -0.42
N ALA A 28 -5.32 7.89 -1.21
CA ALA A 28 -4.79 6.96 -2.20
C ALA A 28 -5.24 7.36 -3.61
N GLY A 29 -4.37 7.17 -4.59
CA GLY A 29 -4.63 7.57 -5.98
C GLY A 29 -3.99 8.90 -6.36
N VAL A 30 -4.02 9.21 -7.66
CA VAL A 30 -3.54 10.49 -8.21
C VAL A 30 -4.49 11.63 -7.85
N GLY A 31 -5.80 11.39 -7.98
CA GLY A 31 -6.85 12.30 -7.53
C GLY A 31 -7.01 13.57 -8.35
N VAL A 32 -7.77 14.50 -7.76
CA VAL A 32 -8.03 15.87 -8.21
C VAL A 32 -8.42 16.01 -9.69
N GLY A 33 -9.16 15.04 -10.22
CA GLY A 33 -9.65 15.01 -11.60
C GLY A 33 -8.61 14.60 -12.64
N LEU A 34 -7.42 14.18 -12.20
CA LEU A 34 -6.42 13.61 -13.11
C LEU A 34 -6.77 12.15 -13.46
N PRO A 35 -6.46 11.69 -14.68
CA PRO A 35 -6.67 10.29 -15.05
C PRO A 35 -5.84 9.36 -14.15
N ASP A 36 -6.52 8.41 -13.52
CA ASP A 36 -5.89 7.42 -12.64
C ASP A 36 -6.35 6.03 -13.05
N TYR A 37 -5.60 5.38 -13.92
CA TYR A 37 -5.95 4.09 -14.51
C TYR A 37 -4.99 2.98 -14.09
N GLY A 38 -5.53 1.79 -13.91
CA GLY A 38 -4.82 0.54 -13.78
C GLY A 38 -5.21 -0.40 -14.91
N ARG A 39 -4.25 -1.15 -15.43
CA ARG A 39 -4.45 -2.11 -16.50
C ARG A 39 -3.72 -3.40 -16.18
N VAL A 40 -4.38 -4.52 -16.39
CA VAL A 40 -3.84 -5.84 -16.14
C VAL A 40 -4.29 -6.77 -17.25
N THR A 41 -3.38 -7.62 -17.72
CA THR A 41 -3.69 -8.78 -18.55
C THR A 41 -3.35 -10.04 -17.76
N LEU A 42 -4.28 -11.00 -17.74
CA LEU A 42 -4.04 -12.36 -17.30
C LEU A 42 -3.90 -13.22 -18.54
N LYS A 43 -2.73 -13.84 -18.75
CA LYS A 43 -2.49 -14.77 -19.86
C LYS A 43 -2.40 -16.18 -19.31
N VAL A 44 -3.06 -17.13 -19.97
CA VAL A 44 -2.87 -18.55 -19.67
C VAL A 44 -1.74 -19.10 -20.52
N GLU A 45 -0.71 -19.66 -19.87
CA GLU A 45 0.48 -20.22 -20.51
C GLU A 45 1.05 -21.33 -19.65
N ASP A 46 1.33 -22.48 -20.24
CA ASP A 46 1.79 -23.70 -19.57
C ASP A 46 0.86 -24.12 -18.42
N SER A 47 -0.45 -24.01 -18.62
CA SER A 47 -1.49 -24.29 -17.61
C SER A 47 -1.36 -23.41 -16.35
N LYS A 48 -0.76 -22.24 -16.45
CA LYS A 48 -0.64 -21.23 -15.38
C LYS A 48 -1.20 -19.90 -15.83
N VAL A 49 -1.52 -19.04 -14.86
CA VAL A 49 -1.97 -17.68 -15.12
C VAL A 49 -0.80 -16.72 -14.92
N ILE A 50 -0.40 -16.05 -15.97
CA ILE A 50 0.64 -15.03 -15.97
C ILE A 50 0.00 -13.66 -15.82
N ILE A 51 0.29 -12.97 -14.71
CA ILE A 51 -0.17 -11.59 -14.50
C ILE A 51 0.83 -10.63 -15.16
N LYS A 52 0.34 -9.82 -16.10
CA LYS A 52 1.11 -8.79 -16.80
C LYS A 52 0.61 -7.41 -16.42
N CYS A 53 1.45 -6.57 -15.85
CA CYS A 53 1.20 -5.15 -15.66
C CYS A 53 2.51 -4.36 -15.57
N ALA A 54 2.50 -3.09 -15.98
CA ALA A 54 3.67 -2.22 -15.90
C ALA A 54 3.88 -1.59 -14.50
N GLY A 55 3.01 -1.87 -13.54
CA GLY A 55 3.18 -1.41 -12.15
C GLY A 55 4.45 -1.99 -11.52
N SER A 56 5.26 -1.13 -10.89
CA SER A 56 6.51 -1.55 -10.26
C SER A 56 6.33 -1.91 -8.79
N CYS A 57 6.88 -3.06 -8.39
CA CYS A 57 7.05 -3.38 -6.99
C CYS A 57 8.40 -2.83 -6.51
N ILE A 58 8.35 -1.82 -5.64
CA ILE A 58 9.53 -1.15 -5.07
C ILE A 58 9.78 -1.55 -3.61
N GLY A 59 9.24 -2.69 -3.19
CA GLY A 59 9.26 -3.19 -1.82
C GLY A 59 7.91 -3.14 -1.10
N GLN A 60 6.90 -2.45 -1.67
CA GLN A 60 5.56 -2.30 -1.07
C GLN A 60 4.63 -3.52 -1.26
N GLY A 61 5.11 -4.60 -1.87
CA GLY A 61 4.34 -5.85 -1.96
C GLY A 61 3.28 -5.90 -3.06
N LEU A 62 3.34 -5.01 -4.08
CA LEU A 62 2.35 -4.98 -5.17
C LEU A 62 2.12 -6.35 -5.81
N TRP A 63 3.19 -7.08 -6.10
CA TRP A 63 3.08 -8.36 -6.79
C TRP A 63 2.35 -9.41 -5.96
N SER A 64 2.66 -9.50 -4.66
CA SER A 64 1.95 -10.39 -3.74
C SER A 64 0.47 -10.04 -3.65
N VAL A 65 0.14 -8.74 -3.56
CA VAL A 65 -1.23 -8.24 -3.53
C VAL A 65 -1.99 -8.61 -4.82
N LEU A 66 -1.40 -8.39 -6.00
CA LEU A 66 -2.05 -8.76 -7.27
C LEU A 66 -2.28 -10.27 -7.38
N LYS A 67 -1.29 -11.08 -6.99
CA LYS A 67 -1.42 -12.54 -6.95
C LYS A 67 -2.57 -12.98 -6.05
N GLN A 68 -2.66 -12.41 -4.85
CA GLN A 68 -3.73 -12.72 -3.89
C GLN A 68 -5.11 -12.30 -4.42
N ILE A 69 -5.23 -11.12 -5.05
CA ILE A 69 -6.49 -10.68 -5.67
C ILE A 69 -6.92 -11.65 -6.78
N VAL A 70 -5.99 -12.04 -7.64
CA VAL A 70 -6.28 -12.97 -8.74
C VAL A 70 -6.72 -14.32 -8.18
N ALA A 71 -6.00 -14.88 -7.21
CA ALA A 71 -6.35 -16.16 -6.58
C ALA A 71 -7.73 -16.12 -5.90
N ASP A 72 -7.97 -15.11 -5.05
CA ASP A 72 -9.22 -14.95 -4.28
C ASP A 72 -10.44 -14.83 -5.21
N VAL A 73 -10.33 -14.06 -6.29
CA VAL A 73 -11.45 -13.76 -7.18
C VAL A 73 -11.69 -14.88 -8.20
N SER A 74 -10.64 -15.41 -8.82
CA SER A 74 -10.77 -16.47 -9.84
C SER A 74 -11.02 -17.85 -9.24
N GLY A 75 -10.51 -18.10 -8.03
CA GLY A 75 -10.48 -19.41 -7.40
C GLY A 75 -9.32 -20.30 -7.88
N ILE A 76 -8.39 -19.75 -8.67
CA ILE A 76 -7.19 -20.43 -9.13
C ILE A 76 -6.19 -20.54 -7.98
N ASP A 77 -5.54 -21.71 -7.86
CA ASP A 77 -4.51 -21.90 -6.83
C ASP A 77 -3.36 -20.90 -7.00
N GLY A 78 -2.91 -20.33 -5.90
CA GLY A 78 -1.80 -19.38 -5.90
C GLY A 78 -0.53 -19.93 -6.56
N ASP A 79 -0.26 -21.21 -6.48
CA ASP A 79 0.92 -21.84 -7.09
C ASP A 79 0.84 -21.90 -8.62
N ASP A 80 -0.35 -21.75 -9.18
CA ASP A 80 -0.59 -21.65 -10.63
C ASP A 80 -0.64 -20.20 -11.13
N ILE A 81 -0.37 -19.22 -10.28
CA ILE A 81 -0.34 -17.80 -10.64
C ILE A 81 1.10 -17.28 -10.59
N ILE A 82 1.58 -16.75 -11.70
CA ILE A 82 2.92 -16.18 -11.86
C ILE A 82 2.83 -14.68 -12.16
N ILE A 83 3.73 -13.91 -11.58
CA ILE A 83 3.91 -12.49 -11.93
C ILE A 83 5.01 -12.38 -12.99
N GLU A 84 4.68 -11.87 -14.15
CA GLU A 84 5.70 -11.46 -15.12
C GLU A 84 6.39 -10.18 -14.63
N LYS A 85 7.73 -10.13 -14.72
CA LYS A 85 8.46 -8.91 -14.41
C LYS A 85 8.01 -7.78 -15.35
N ALA A 86 7.75 -6.60 -14.78
CA ALA A 86 7.35 -5.44 -15.56
C ALA A 86 8.34 -5.14 -16.70
N ASN A 87 7.80 -4.94 -17.89
CA ASN A 87 8.55 -4.60 -19.10
C ASN A 87 7.74 -3.61 -19.95
N THR A 88 8.32 -3.11 -21.03
CA THR A 88 7.69 -2.10 -21.89
C THR A 88 6.55 -2.63 -22.75
N PHE A 89 6.32 -3.94 -22.79
CA PHE A 89 5.20 -4.58 -23.50
C PHE A 89 4.02 -4.88 -22.56
N ALA A 90 4.24 -4.81 -21.24
CA ALA A 90 3.17 -4.99 -20.27
C ALA A 90 2.17 -3.81 -20.34
N PRO A 91 0.88 -4.04 -20.03
CA PRO A 91 -0.12 -2.98 -20.01
C PRO A 91 0.29 -1.83 -19.09
N ASP A 92 0.34 -0.62 -19.62
CA ASP A 92 0.65 0.58 -18.84
C ASP A 92 -0.41 0.77 -17.74
N SER A 93 0.01 0.63 -16.49
CA SER A 93 -0.84 0.76 -15.30
C SER A 93 -0.63 2.10 -14.57
N GLY A 94 -0.02 3.07 -15.23
CA GLY A 94 0.32 4.36 -14.66
C GLY A 94 1.51 4.32 -13.70
N THR A 95 1.81 5.46 -13.10
CA THR A 95 2.96 5.61 -12.21
C THR A 95 2.82 4.84 -10.90
N THR A 96 3.93 4.30 -10.40
CA THR A 96 4.02 3.72 -9.04
C THR A 96 4.28 4.84 -8.04
N SER A 97 3.22 5.55 -7.67
CA SER A 97 3.22 6.70 -6.77
C SER A 97 1.83 6.87 -6.16
N GLY A 98 1.65 7.77 -5.19
CA GLY A 98 0.35 8.13 -4.64
C GLY A 98 -0.40 6.99 -3.93
N SER A 99 0.28 5.91 -3.55
CA SER A 99 -0.32 4.73 -2.90
C SER A 99 -1.51 4.14 -3.67
N ARG A 100 -1.44 4.13 -5.01
CA ARG A 100 -2.59 3.87 -5.88
C ARG A 100 -2.78 2.42 -6.32
N HIS A 101 -1.69 1.64 -6.38
CA HIS A 101 -1.73 0.35 -7.10
C HIS A 101 -2.68 -0.68 -6.48
N THR A 102 -2.75 -0.80 -5.14
CA THR A 102 -3.68 -1.76 -4.52
C THR A 102 -5.12 -1.45 -4.91
N THR A 103 -5.53 -0.18 -4.90
CA THR A 103 -6.90 0.22 -5.24
C THR A 103 -7.14 0.23 -6.76
N ILE A 104 -6.25 0.86 -7.52
CA ILE A 104 -6.46 1.11 -8.95
C ILE A 104 -6.09 -0.11 -9.81
N THR A 105 -4.84 -0.58 -9.70
CA THR A 105 -4.38 -1.75 -10.46
C THR A 105 -4.97 -3.04 -9.91
N GLY A 106 -5.20 -3.12 -8.58
CA GLY A 106 -5.89 -4.23 -7.95
C GLY A 106 -7.34 -4.39 -8.44
N GLU A 107 -8.06 -3.29 -8.65
CA GLU A 107 -9.41 -3.36 -9.24
C GLU A 107 -9.37 -3.83 -10.71
N ALA A 108 -8.37 -3.42 -11.49
CA ALA A 108 -8.18 -3.96 -12.84
C ALA A 108 -7.88 -5.48 -12.80
N ALA A 109 -7.02 -5.92 -11.87
CA ALA A 109 -6.75 -7.35 -11.66
C ALA A 109 -8.02 -8.11 -11.26
N ARG A 110 -8.82 -7.57 -10.35
CA ARG A 110 -10.10 -8.15 -9.94
C ARG A 110 -11.05 -8.32 -11.14
N ARG A 111 -11.16 -7.31 -12.00
CA ARG A 111 -11.99 -7.38 -13.21
C ARG A 111 -11.50 -8.43 -14.19
N ALA A 112 -10.20 -8.49 -14.47
CA ALA A 112 -9.61 -9.52 -15.32
C ALA A 112 -9.85 -10.93 -14.74
N SER A 113 -9.76 -11.07 -13.40
CA SER A 113 -10.03 -12.33 -12.71
C SER A 113 -11.48 -12.79 -12.83
N LEU A 114 -12.44 -11.87 -12.89
CA LEU A 114 -13.85 -12.21 -13.14
C LEU A 114 -14.06 -12.73 -14.57
N LEU A 115 -13.29 -12.24 -15.55
CA LEU A 115 -13.38 -12.73 -16.92
C LEU A 115 -12.88 -14.16 -17.02
N ILE A 116 -11.68 -14.45 -16.51
CA ILE A 116 -11.13 -15.81 -16.54
C ILE A 116 -11.98 -16.78 -15.70
N LYS A 117 -12.49 -16.35 -14.54
CA LYS A 117 -13.38 -17.16 -13.70
C LYS A 117 -14.60 -17.65 -14.48
N LYS A 118 -15.22 -16.77 -15.26
CA LYS A 118 -16.38 -17.13 -16.08
C LYS A 118 -16.02 -18.16 -17.15
N GLU A 119 -14.87 -18.03 -17.75
CA GLU A 119 -14.41 -18.98 -18.78
C GLU A 119 -13.99 -20.34 -18.21
N LEU A 120 -13.59 -20.37 -16.92
CA LEU A 120 -13.24 -21.60 -16.21
C LEU A 120 -14.47 -22.45 -15.81
N GLU A 121 -15.70 -21.97 -16.00
CA GLU A 121 -16.90 -22.76 -15.73
C GLU A 121 -16.92 -24.03 -16.61
N GLY A 122 -16.64 -25.19 -16.00
CA GLY A 122 -16.58 -26.49 -16.70
C GLY A 122 -15.31 -26.73 -17.52
N LYS A 123 -14.28 -25.87 -17.40
CA LYS A 123 -12.98 -25.97 -18.06
C LYS A 123 -11.84 -25.96 -17.05
N THR A 124 -10.67 -26.34 -17.53
CA THR A 124 -9.39 -26.24 -16.81
C THR A 124 -8.51 -25.15 -17.42
N LEU A 125 -7.43 -24.76 -16.75
CA LEU A 125 -6.45 -23.82 -17.34
C LEU A 125 -5.86 -24.35 -18.65
N LYS A 126 -5.70 -25.66 -18.78
CA LYS A 126 -5.22 -26.28 -20.01
C LYS A 126 -6.16 -26.05 -21.21
N ASP A 127 -7.46 -25.99 -20.95
CA ASP A 127 -8.46 -25.73 -22.00
C ASP A 127 -8.48 -24.26 -22.43
N LEU A 128 -7.86 -23.38 -21.66
CA LEU A 128 -7.73 -21.94 -21.91
C LEU A 128 -6.31 -21.55 -22.37
N GLU A 129 -5.48 -22.53 -22.76
CA GLU A 129 -4.11 -22.27 -23.16
C GLU A 129 -3.99 -21.21 -24.26
N GLY A 130 -3.17 -20.18 -24.04
CA GLY A 130 -2.97 -19.08 -24.96
C GLY A 130 -3.96 -17.92 -24.84
N GLU A 131 -5.07 -18.09 -24.11
CA GLU A 131 -6.08 -17.05 -23.93
C GLU A 131 -5.56 -15.88 -23.05
N GLU A 132 -6.04 -14.67 -23.36
CA GLU A 132 -5.68 -13.45 -22.61
C GLU A 132 -6.95 -12.72 -22.16
N TYR A 133 -6.95 -12.28 -20.88
CA TYR A 133 -8.04 -11.56 -20.22
C TYR A 133 -7.54 -10.19 -19.78
N TYR A 134 -7.88 -9.17 -20.55
CA TYR A 134 -7.51 -7.79 -20.27
C TYR A 134 -8.61 -7.05 -19.53
N ALA A 135 -8.24 -6.25 -18.55
CA ALA A 135 -9.14 -5.29 -17.93
C ALA A 135 -8.44 -3.98 -17.57
N GLU A 136 -9.24 -2.92 -17.59
CA GLU A 136 -8.88 -1.57 -17.16
C GLU A 136 -9.84 -1.09 -16.06
N TYR A 137 -9.31 -0.34 -15.14
CA TYR A 137 -10.07 0.48 -14.21
C TYR A 137 -9.58 1.91 -14.25
N LEU A 138 -10.51 2.84 -14.39
CA LEU A 138 -10.25 4.29 -14.29
C LEU A 138 -10.89 4.80 -13.00
N GLY A 139 -10.06 5.24 -12.07
CA GLY A 139 -10.50 5.92 -10.86
C GLY A 139 -11.04 7.31 -11.22
N LYS A 140 -12.30 7.56 -10.85
CA LYS A 140 -12.97 8.84 -11.12
C LYS A 140 -12.89 9.74 -9.90
N THR A 141 -12.36 10.93 -10.09
CA THR A 141 -12.28 11.98 -9.07
C THR A 141 -12.64 13.33 -9.66
N ASP A 142 -12.99 14.29 -8.82
CA ASP A 142 -13.35 15.62 -9.23
C ASP A 142 -12.14 16.56 -9.25
N LYS A 143 -12.17 17.54 -10.13
CA LYS A 143 -11.11 18.55 -10.25
C LYS A 143 -11.04 19.40 -8.98
N LEU A 144 -9.86 19.87 -8.66
CA LEU A 144 -9.67 20.85 -7.60
C LEU A 144 -10.52 22.10 -7.87
N GLY A 145 -11.26 22.57 -6.86
CA GLY A 145 -12.21 23.67 -7.01
C GLY A 145 -13.52 23.29 -7.71
N SER A 146 -13.85 22.01 -7.80
CA SER A 146 -15.16 21.55 -8.31
C SER A 146 -16.31 22.23 -7.57
N PRO A 147 -17.34 22.72 -8.27
CA PRO A 147 -18.51 23.34 -7.66
C PRO A 147 -19.50 22.35 -7.07
N LEU A 148 -19.23 21.04 -7.13
CA LEU A 148 -20.08 20.00 -6.58
C LEU A 148 -20.20 20.13 -5.05
N PRO A 149 -21.37 19.85 -4.45
CA PRO A 149 -21.56 19.96 -3.00
C PRO A 149 -20.67 18.98 -2.21
N HIS A 150 -20.30 17.84 -2.81
CA HIS A 150 -19.45 16.82 -2.19
C HIS A 150 -18.44 16.29 -3.22
N PRO A 151 -17.40 17.07 -3.56
CA PRO A 151 -16.42 16.66 -4.55
C PRO A 151 -15.55 15.51 -4.01
N VAL A 152 -15.33 14.51 -4.85
CA VAL A 152 -14.47 13.37 -4.55
C VAL A 152 -13.06 13.67 -5.03
N SER A 153 -12.16 14.03 -4.12
CA SER A 153 -10.78 14.39 -4.48
C SER A 153 -9.88 13.18 -4.77
N HIS A 154 -10.10 12.05 -4.10
CA HIS A 154 -9.32 10.82 -4.28
C HIS A 154 -10.20 9.57 -4.16
N VAL A 155 -9.71 8.46 -4.72
CA VAL A 155 -10.48 7.21 -4.81
C VAL A 155 -10.62 6.48 -3.48
N ALA A 156 -9.71 6.70 -2.53
CA ALA A 156 -9.75 6.10 -1.21
C ALA A 156 -8.95 6.93 -0.20
N TYR A 157 -9.19 6.66 1.09
CA TYR A 157 -8.49 7.28 2.21
C TYR A 157 -8.14 6.23 3.25
N GLY A 158 -6.95 6.34 3.85
CA GLY A 158 -6.55 5.64 5.06
C GLY A 158 -6.48 6.61 6.24
N TYR A 159 -6.73 6.11 7.42
CA TYR A 159 -6.68 6.87 8.66
C TYR A 159 -5.72 6.20 9.64
N ALA A 160 -5.04 7.00 10.44
CA ALA A 160 -4.09 6.51 11.41
C ALA A 160 -4.13 7.33 12.69
N THR A 161 -3.93 6.64 13.80
CA THR A 161 -3.57 7.24 15.09
C THR A 161 -2.31 6.58 15.59
N GLN A 162 -1.30 7.40 15.88
CA GLN A 162 -0.03 6.95 16.44
C GLN A 162 0.04 7.37 17.89
N LEU A 163 0.38 6.46 18.78
CA LEU A 163 0.63 6.71 20.19
C LEU A 163 2.07 6.34 20.54
N CYS A 164 2.82 7.29 21.06
CA CYS A 164 4.18 7.09 21.55
C CYS A 164 4.15 7.08 23.08
N VAL A 165 4.63 6.00 23.68
CA VAL A 165 4.78 5.86 25.14
C VAL A 165 6.25 6.06 25.49
N LEU A 166 6.52 6.95 26.44
CA LEU A 166 7.86 7.21 26.95
C LEU A 166 8.06 6.61 28.33
N ASN A 167 9.23 6.03 28.54
CA ASN A 167 9.69 5.64 29.85
C ASN A 167 10.00 6.90 30.69
N LYS A 168 9.39 7.01 31.85
CA LYS A 168 9.46 8.19 32.73
C LYS A 168 10.89 8.50 33.22
N GLU A 169 11.67 7.46 33.51
CA GLU A 169 13.00 7.63 34.10
C GLU A 169 14.05 7.96 33.04
N SER A 170 14.01 7.26 31.90
CA SER A 170 15.01 7.40 30.85
C SER A 170 14.66 8.40 29.76
N GLY A 171 13.37 8.78 29.64
CA GLY A 171 12.85 9.59 28.54
C GLY A 171 12.90 8.91 27.17
N LYS A 172 13.27 7.64 27.11
CA LYS A 172 13.30 6.86 25.84
C LYS A 172 11.92 6.38 25.47
N ILE A 173 11.71 6.16 24.16
CA ILE A 173 10.49 5.51 23.68
C ILE A 173 10.46 4.08 24.22
N GLU A 174 9.41 3.76 24.96
CA GLU A 174 9.14 2.43 25.49
C GLU A 174 8.42 1.56 24.49
N LYS A 175 7.41 2.11 23.82
CA LYS A 175 6.70 1.48 22.70
C LYS A 175 6.00 2.49 21.80
N MET A 176 5.73 2.08 20.58
CA MET A 176 4.83 2.78 19.65
C MET A 176 3.58 1.93 19.42
N ILE A 177 2.41 2.57 19.39
CA ILE A 177 1.15 1.91 19.03
C ILE A 177 0.61 2.58 17.77
N ALA A 178 0.36 1.79 16.74
CA ALA A 178 0.02 2.25 15.40
C ALA A 178 -1.35 1.72 14.96
N ALA A 179 -2.42 2.43 15.34
CA ALA A 179 -3.77 2.07 14.91
C ALA A 179 -4.06 2.64 13.51
N HIS A 180 -4.37 1.76 12.55
CA HIS A 180 -4.64 2.13 11.17
C HIS A 180 -5.99 1.58 10.67
N ASP A 181 -6.75 2.41 9.97
CA ASP A 181 -7.87 1.98 9.14
C ASP A 181 -7.50 2.14 7.66
N VAL A 182 -7.34 1.02 7.01
CA VAL A 182 -7.02 0.91 5.58
C VAL A 182 -8.15 0.22 4.79
N GLY A 183 -9.31 0.00 5.42
CA GLY A 183 -10.37 -0.84 4.91
C GLY A 183 -9.97 -2.32 4.93
N ARG A 184 -10.32 -3.08 3.90
CA ARG A 184 -9.95 -4.51 3.81
C ARG A 184 -8.46 -4.66 3.47
N ALA A 185 -7.68 -5.15 4.40
CA ALA A 185 -6.29 -5.53 4.17
C ALA A 185 -6.22 -6.76 3.24
N ILE A 186 -5.61 -6.62 2.07
CA ILE A 186 -5.43 -7.75 1.12
C ILE A 186 -4.33 -8.68 1.61
N ASN A 187 -3.23 -8.11 2.12
CA ASN A 187 -2.13 -8.85 2.73
C ASN A 187 -1.81 -8.25 4.09
N PRO A 188 -2.39 -8.76 5.19
CA PRO A 188 -2.18 -8.20 6.54
C PRO A 188 -0.71 -8.14 6.94
N LEU A 189 0.07 -9.21 6.71
CA LEU A 189 1.49 -9.25 7.07
C LEU A 189 2.33 -8.18 6.34
N SER A 190 2.10 -8.02 5.03
CA SER A 190 2.81 -6.97 4.28
C SER A 190 2.36 -5.57 4.68
N LEU A 191 1.09 -5.41 5.04
CA LEU A 191 0.55 -4.14 5.55
C LEU A 191 1.21 -3.75 6.87
N GLU A 192 1.28 -4.68 7.82
CA GLU A 192 1.95 -4.50 9.12
C GLU A 192 3.39 -4.05 8.93
N GLY A 193 4.18 -4.76 8.12
CA GLY A 193 5.56 -4.36 7.81
C GLY A 193 5.69 -2.98 7.13
N GLN A 194 4.69 -2.54 6.33
CA GLN A 194 4.67 -1.18 5.77
C GLN A 194 4.35 -0.13 6.84
N ILE A 195 3.47 -0.43 7.79
CA ILE A 195 3.15 0.44 8.92
C ILE A 195 4.38 0.60 9.83
N GLU A 196 4.98 -0.51 10.24
CA GLU A 196 6.21 -0.50 11.06
C GLU A 196 7.33 0.31 10.40
N GLY A 197 7.59 0.08 9.10
CA GLY A 197 8.56 0.84 8.34
C GLY A 197 8.27 2.34 8.31
N GLY A 198 6.99 2.72 8.17
CA GLY A 198 6.54 4.11 8.25
C GLY A 198 6.76 4.73 9.64
N VAL A 199 6.45 4.01 10.70
CA VAL A 199 6.70 4.43 12.09
C VAL A 199 8.19 4.66 12.33
N VAL A 200 9.04 3.73 11.91
CA VAL A 200 10.50 3.84 12.04
C VAL A 200 11.04 5.06 11.30
N MET A 201 10.58 5.31 10.07
CA MET A 201 10.96 6.54 9.35
C MET A 201 10.52 7.80 10.08
N GLY A 202 9.29 7.83 10.62
CA GLY A 202 8.78 8.96 11.40
C GLY A 202 9.61 9.22 12.65
N MET A 203 9.96 8.15 13.38
CA MET A 203 10.84 8.24 14.55
C MET A 203 12.25 8.75 14.18
N GLY A 204 12.81 8.22 13.09
CA GLY A 204 14.11 8.62 12.58
C GLY A 204 14.15 10.11 12.27
N TYR A 205 13.16 10.58 11.54
CA TYR A 205 13.01 11.98 11.16
C TYR A 205 12.82 12.92 12.36
N ALA A 206 12.08 12.48 13.38
CA ALA A 206 11.84 13.27 14.58
C ALA A 206 13.06 13.35 15.53
N LEU A 207 13.84 12.28 15.65
CA LEU A 207 14.78 12.13 16.76
C LEU A 207 16.27 12.13 16.35
N ARG A 208 16.61 11.65 15.16
CA ARG A 208 18.01 11.33 14.81
C ARG A 208 18.49 11.88 13.49
N GLU A 209 17.68 11.80 12.46
CA GLU A 209 18.10 12.11 11.09
C GLU A 209 18.29 13.62 10.90
N ARG A 210 19.47 14.01 10.41
CA ARG A 210 19.78 15.41 10.11
C ARG A 210 20.46 15.50 8.75
N TYR A 211 19.73 16.03 7.78
CA TYR A 211 20.27 16.30 6.45
C TYR A 211 20.68 17.79 6.36
N ARG A 212 21.90 18.08 6.86
CA ARG A 212 22.41 19.44 6.89
C ARG A 212 22.96 19.87 5.54
N LEU A 213 22.72 21.13 5.20
CA LEU A 213 23.20 21.74 3.95
C LEU A 213 24.13 22.94 4.27
N ASP A 214 25.20 23.08 3.52
CA ASP A 214 25.99 24.29 3.41
C ASP A 214 25.90 24.84 1.98
N LYS A 215 25.38 26.06 1.81
CA LYS A 215 25.16 26.67 0.49
C LYS A 215 24.48 25.73 -0.51
N CYS A 216 23.38 25.07 -0.09
CA CYS A 216 22.63 24.07 -0.88
C CYS A 216 23.41 22.78 -1.21
N ARG A 217 24.53 22.51 -0.57
CA ARG A 217 25.29 21.26 -0.72
C ARG A 217 25.20 20.41 0.54
N PRO A 218 24.88 19.10 0.42
CA PRO A 218 24.93 18.23 1.58
C PRO A 218 26.32 18.19 2.21
N ILE A 219 26.37 18.34 3.54
CA ILE A 219 27.60 18.18 4.32
C ILE A 219 27.67 16.83 5.01
N GLU A 220 26.52 16.11 5.06
CA GLU A 220 26.48 14.75 5.60
C GLU A 220 27.09 13.76 4.59
N LYS A 221 27.90 12.86 5.11
CA LYS A 221 28.47 11.77 4.31
C LYS A 221 27.48 10.61 4.21
N TYR A 222 27.62 9.81 3.17
CA TYR A 222 26.87 8.56 3.04
C TYR A 222 27.03 7.70 4.31
N GLY A 223 25.91 7.20 4.83
CA GLY A 223 25.88 6.39 6.06
C GLY A 223 25.95 7.17 7.38
N SER A 224 25.99 8.52 7.36
CA SER A 224 26.10 9.36 8.57
C SER A 224 24.79 10.08 8.98
N LEU A 225 23.65 9.76 8.33
CA LEU A 225 22.38 10.42 8.62
C LEU A 225 21.76 10.10 9.98
N GLY A 226 22.25 9.08 10.68
CA GLY A 226 21.76 8.69 12.00
C GLY A 226 20.49 7.83 11.95
N LEU A 227 20.30 7.02 10.92
CA LEU A 227 19.19 6.07 10.83
C LEU A 227 19.19 5.12 12.05
N PHE A 228 17.99 4.74 12.48
CA PHE A 228 17.83 3.69 13.47
C PHE A 228 18.31 2.34 12.91
N ARG A 229 18.94 1.55 13.77
CA ARG A 229 19.24 0.15 13.50
C ARG A 229 18.10 -0.71 14.08
N ALA A 230 17.96 -1.93 13.58
CA ALA A 230 16.88 -2.81 13.99
C ALA A 230 16.89 -3.14 15.50
N ASP A 231 18.07 -3.23 16.10
CA ASP A 231 18.27 -3.48 17.53
C ASP A 231 18.04 -2.25 18.45
N GLU A 232 17.83 -1.09 17.85
CA GLU A 232 17.56 0.17 18.56
C GLU A 232 16.07 0.51 18.59
N LEU A 233 15.22 -0.26 17.87
CA LEU A 233 13.82 0.03 17.75
C LEU A 233 13.04 -0.41 18.99
N PRO A 234 12.10 0.40 19.49
CA PRO A 234 11.14 -0.04 20.48
C PRO A 234 10.14 -1.02 19.84
N PRO A 235 9.40 -1.80 20.65
CA PRO A 235 8.23 -2.54 20.17
C PRO A 235 7.26 -1.61 19.43
N ILE A 236 6.70 -2.09 18.32
CA ILE A 236 5.64 -1.43 17.55
C ILE A 236 4.43 -2.37 17.57
N GLU A 237 3.31 -1.92 18.13
CA GLU A 237 2.05 -2.66 18.32
C GLU A 237 0.94 -2.12 17.42
#